data_1a23b82610a3ecee8161b5617621e11d
#
_entry.id   1a23b82610a3ecee8161b5617621e11d
#
_cell.length_a   1.000
_cell.length_b   1.000
_cell.length_c   1.000
_cell.angle_alpha   90.00
_cell.angle_beta   90.00
_cell.angle_gamma   90.00
#
_symmetry.space_group_name_H-M   'P 1'
#
loop_
_entity.id
_entity.type
_entity.pdbx_description
1 polymer ?
#
loop_
_entity_poly.entity_id
_entity_poly.type
_entity_poly.pdbx_seq_one_letter_code
_entity_poly.pdbx_strand_id
1 'polypeptide(L)'
;MAEVKQTAKNVGDMVLSRIDTMSKTGLSLPEGYNVTNAVKATLLNLQEVKDRNGKPALEVCTPASIQSALLEMALRGLSVADKSCYFIVRGDKLCMTPSYFGRVKEARRIYPSWNPRATVIREGDEFLFEIDPSTGEKRLVKHVQKFENLDKPFVGVYLYAPTLDGSHNELHIMTKAQVLRSWAKSANKSLSTHREFEERMVQKTIINSVCNMLVNSHPENSSFADNSDDPNAPEPAPDYDDAEEIVEVHELPDAPQDTYIVTGEINAQELVQSATSEQTSTADDDSDF
;
A
#
# COMPACT_ATOMS: atom_id res chain seq x y z
N MET A 1 18.93 12.54 30.34
CA MET A 1 19.51 12.20 29.01
C MET A 1 20.49 11.02 29.05
N ALA A 2 21.44 10.97 29.98
CA ALA A 2 22.39 9.83 30.08
C ALA A 2 21.67 8.51 30.41
N GLU A 3 20.70 8.52 31.32
CA GLU A 3 19.93 7.36 31.75
C GLU A 3 19.05 6.76 30.65
N VAL A 4 18.41 7.62 29.82
CA VAL A 4 17.60 7.23 28.64
C VAL A 4 18.47 6.57 27.58
N LYS A 5 19.68 7.10 27.33
CA LYS A 5 20.64 6.50 26.38
C LYS A 5 21.14 5.15 26.85
N GLN A 6 21.34 4.97 28.16
CA GLN A 6 21.76 3.71 28.75
C GLN A 6 20.64 2.65 28.63
N THR A 7 19.38 3.05 28.89
CA THR A 7 18.22 2.16 28.72
C THR A 7 18.06 1.71 27.27
N ALA A 8 18.17 2.64 26.31
CA ALA A 8 18.08 2.31 24.88
C ALA A 8 19.17 1.32 24.46
N LYS A 9 20.41 1.52 24.88
CA LYS A 9 21.53 0.61 24.58
C LYS A 9 21.26 -0.77 25.15
N ASN A 10 20.84 -0.87 26.40
CA ASN A 10 20.55 -2.15 27.06
C ASN A 10 19.43 -2.90 26.32
N VAL A 11 18.37 -2.20 25.90
CA VAL A 11 17.28 -2.81 25.13
C VAL A 11 17.77 -3.34 23.78
N GLY A 12 18.59 -2.59 23.08
CA GLY A 12 19.18 -3.05 21.81
C GLY A 12 20.03 -4.31 21.95
N ASP A 13 20.91 -4.35 22.94
CA ASP A 13 21.76 -5.49 23.20
C ASP A 13 20.93 -6.74 23.60
N MET A 14 19.84 -6.56 24.37
CA MET A 14 18.90 -7.63 24.71
C MET A 14 18.16 -8.17 23.47
N VAL A 15 17.72 -7.30 22.57
CA VAL A 15 17.05 -7.70 21.31
C VAL A 15 18.00 -8.50 20.44
N LEU A 16 19.23 -8.02 20.25
CA LEU A 16 20.24 -8.73 19.44
C LEU A 16 20.58 -10.09 20.03
N SER A 17 20.76 -10.19 21.35
CA SER A 17 20.99 -11.47 22.04
C SER A 17 19.81 -12.43 21.89
N ARG A 18 18.58 -11.93 21.96
CA ARG A 18 17.37 -12.75 21.78
C ARG A 18 17.26 -13.27 20.35
N ILE A 19 17.53 -12.42 19.35
CA ILE A 19 17.53 -12.82 17.93
C ILE A 19 18.62 -13.87 17.67
N ASP A 20 19.83 -13.72 18.22
CA ASP A 20 20.90 -14.73 18.12
C ASP A 20 20.47 -16.07 18.72
N THR A 21 19.82 -16.05 19.88
CA THR A 21 19.29 -17.25 20.51
C THR A 21 18.20 -17.91 19.66
N MET A 22 17.28 -17.13 19.12
CA MET A 22 16.20 -17.61 18.24
C MET A 22 16.74 -18.17 16.92
N SER A 23 17.78 -17.55 16.34
CA SER A 23 18.45 -18.04 15.14
C SER A 23 19.11 -19.41 15.36
N LYS A 24 19.65 -19.67 16.55
CA LYS A 24 20.18 -20.99 16.93
C LYS A 24 19.09 -22.05 17.09
N THR A 25 17.86 -21.65 17.31
CA THR A 25 16.69 -22.53 17.45
C THR A 25 15.82 -22.64 16.21
N GLY A 26 16.28 -22.13 15.05
CA GLY A 26 15.62 -22.28 13.76
C GLY A 26 14.98 -21.03 13.17
N LEU A 27 15.11 -19.88 13.83
CA LEU A 27 14.66 -18.62 13.22
C LEU A 27 15.55 -18.28 12.02
N SER A 28 14.94 -18.11 10.85
CA SER A 28 15.57 -17.61 9.64
C SER A 28 15.22 -16.13 9.44
N LEU A 29 16.24 -15.28 9.36
CA LEU A 29 16.06 -13.90 8.96
C LEU A 29 16.11 -13.79 7.43
N PRO A 30 15.46 -12.77 6.83
CA PRO A 30 15.52 -12.57 5.39
C PRO A 30 16.96 -12.44 4.86
N GLU A 31 17.20 -13.00 3.67
CA GLU A 31 18.50 -12.95 3.03
C GLU A 31 19.00 -11.51 2.84
N GLY A 32 20.27 -11.26 3.13
CA GLY A 32 20.90 -9.95 3.04
C GLY A 32 20.46 -8.94 4.11
N TYR A 33 19.61 -9.32 5.06
CA TYR A 33 19.18 -8.42 6.13
C TYR A 33 20.19 -8.29 7.24
N ASN A 34 20.71 -7.09 7.47
CA ASN A 34 21.65 -6.80 8.56
C ASN A 34 20.89 -6.31 9.80
N VAL A 35 20.50 -7.23 10.66
CA VAL A 35 19.74 -6.96 11.87
C VAL A 35 20.47 -6.00 12.84
N THR A 36 21.79 -6.11 12.95
CA THR A 36 22.57 -5.26 13.85
C THR A 36 22.50 -3.80 13.41
N ASN A 37 22.63 -3.55 12.11
CA ASN A 37 22.51 -2.18 11.56
C ASN A 37 21.09 -1.65 11.70
N ALA A 38 20.07 -2.47 11.43
CA ALA A 38 18.68 -2.09 11.57
C ALA A 38 18.33 -1.70 13.01
N VAL A 39 18.72 -2.52 13.99
CA VAL A 39 18.49 -2.23 15.41
C VAL A 39 19.23 -0.96 15.84
N LYS A 40 20.48 -0.78 15.45
CA LYS A 40 21.24 0.45 15.78
C LYS A 40 20.63 1.70 15.16
N ALA A 41 20.23 1.64 13.90
CA ALA A 41 19.56 2.76 13.22
C ALA A 41 18.24 3.11 13.94
N THR A 42 17.47 2.11 14.34
CA THR A 42 16.22 2.32 15.06
C THR A 42 16.46 2.96 16.44
N LEU A 43 17.46 2.54 17.19
CA LEU A 43 17.77 3.16 18.49
C LEU A 43 18.16 4.64 18.37
N LEU A 44 18.80 5.03 17.28
CA LEU A 44 19.06 6.43 16.97
C LEU A 44 17.75 7.17 16.63
N ASN A 45 16.92 6.60 15.80
CA ASN A 45 15.62 7.18 15.41
C ASN A 45 14.68 7.35 16.63
N LEU A 46 14.64 6.37 17.55
CA LEU A 46 13.78 6.43 18.73
C LEU A 46 14.10 7.59 19.70
N GLN A 47 15.25 8.25 19.57
CA GLN A 47 15.56 9.46 20.30
C GLN A 47 14.74 10.66 19.82
N GLU A 48 14.27 10.63 18.58
CA GLU A 48 13.50 11.69 17.92
C GLU A 48 12.00 11.39 17.95
N VAL A 49 11.61 10.11 18.08
CA VAL A 49 10.20 9.70 18.14
C VAL A 49 9.55 10.21 19.43
N LYS A 50 8.42 10.87 19.29
CA LYS A 50 7.65 11.46 20.40
C LYS A 50 6.21 10.95 20.40
N ASP A 51 5.59 10.99 21.57
CA ASP A 51 4.15 10.78 21.72
C ASP A 51 3.35 12.01 21.23
N ARG A 52 2.02 11.93 21.29
CA ARG A 52 1.13 13.04 20.93
C ARG A 52 1.31 14.29 21.82
N ASN A 53 1.92 14.15 22.99
CA ASN A 53 2.18 15.22 23.93
C ASN A 53 3.62 15.77 23.81
N GLY A 54 4.38 15.31 22.82
CA GLY A 54 5.76 15.71 22.57
C GLY A 54 6.80 15.05 23.49
N LYS A 55 6.42 14.04 24.29
CA LYS A 55 7.36 13.33 25.16
C LYS A 55 8.12 12.26 24.37
N PRO A 56 9.43 12.08 24.61
CA PRO A 56 10.23 11.07 23.93
C PRO A 56 9.70 9.64 24.12
N ALA A 57 9.71 8.84 23.06
CA ALA A 57 9.26 7.44 23.09
C ALA A 57 9.98 6.61 24.16
N LEU A 58 11.28 6.85 24.34
CA LEU A 58 12.12 6.13 25.30
C LEU A 58 11.80 6.44 26.78
N GLU A 59 11.04 7.51 27.05
CA GLU A 59 10.58 7.87 28.39
C GLU A 59 9.16 7.37 28.68
N VAL A 60 8.32 7.26 27.62
CA VAL A 60 6.90 6.92 27.76
C VAL A 60 6.67 5.41 27.59
N CYS A 61 7.40 4.80 26.65
CA CYS A 61 7.17 3.39 26.31
C CYS A 61 7.87 2.44 27.30
N THR A 62 7.19 1.34 27.60
CA THR A 62 7.79 0.29 28.45
C THR A 62 8.94 -0.39 27.70
N PRO A 63 10.02 -0.79 28.41
CA PRO A 63 11.13 -1.52 27.80
C PRO A 63 10.68 -2.80 27.07
N ALA A 64 9.67 -3.49 27.58
CA ALA A 64 9.09 -4.67 26.98
C ALA A 64 8.42 -4.36 25.63
N SER A 65 7.70 -3.25 25.52
CA SER A 65 7.06 -2.85 24.24
C SER A 65 8.10 -2.44 23.20
N ILE A 66 9.18 -1.77 23.64
CA ILE A 66 10.30 -1.41 22.76
C ILE A 66 10.99 -2.68 22.21
N GLN A 67 11.26 -3.65 23.09
CA GLN A 67 11.84 -4.93 22.67
C GLN A 67 10.94 -5.65 21.65
N SER A 68 9.64 -5.72 21.91
CA SER A 68 8.68 -6.38 21.02
C SER A 68 8.64 -5.71 19.66
N ALA A 69 8.58 -4.38 19.59
CA ALA A 69 8.56 -3.64 18.34
C ALA A 69 9.87 -3.78 17.53
N LEU A 70 11.03 -3.77 18.20
CA LEU A 70 12.32 -4.01 17.55
C LEU A 70 12.45 -5.45 17.05
N LEU A 71 11.95 -6.43 17.82
CA LEU A 71 11.96 -7.82 17.41
C LEU A 71 11.05 -8.03 16.21
N GLU A 72 9.83 -7.47 16.22
CA GLU A 72 8.91 -7.51 15.07
C GLU A 72 9.55 -6.92 13.82
N MET A 73 10.16 -5.73 13.92
CA MET A 73 10.92 -5.12 12.82
C MET A 73 11.97 -6.08 12.25
N ALA A 74 12.74 -6.74 13.12
CA ALA A 74 13.82 -7.64 12.73
C ALA A 74 13.28 -8.90 12.04
N LEU A 75 12.23 -9.52 12.59
CA LEU A 75 11.59 -10.70 12.02
C LEU A 75 10.99 -10.42 10.63
N ARG A 76 10.38 -9.24 10.45
CA ARG A 76 9.87 -8.77 9.16
C ARG A 76 10.98 -8.27 8.23
N GLY A 77 12.23 -8.19 8.69
CA GLY A 77 13.40 -7.73 7.91
C GLY A 77 13.25 -6.32 7.39
N LEU A 78 12.60 -5.46 8.18
CA LEU A 78 12.37 -4.04 7.89
C LEU A 78 13.41 -3.18 8.63
N SER A 79 13.57 -1.92 8.23
CA SER A 79 14.50 -0.98 8.85
C SER A 79 14.03 0.45 8.68
N VAL A 80 14.29 1.29 9.67
CA VAL A 80 14.09 2.74 9.54
C VAL A 80 15.12 3.37 8.59
N ALA A 81 16.30 2.75 8.45
CA ALA A 81 17.37 3.29 7.61
C ALA A 81 17.03 3.29 6.11
N ASP A 82 16.25 2.30 5.66
CA ASP A 82 15.76 2.20 4.28
C ASP A 82 14.31 2.68 4.14
N LYS A 83 13.79 3.34 5.18
CA LYS A 83 12.42 3.85 5.25
C LYS A 83 11.35 2.77 5.06
N SER A 84 11.66 1.50 5.32
CA SER A 84 10.68 0.40 5.20
C SER A 84 9.76 0.27 6.40
N CYS A 85 10.09 0.87 7.53
CA CYS A 85 9.20 0.98 8.69
C CYS A 85 9.45 2.25 9.48
N TYR A 86 8.52 2.56 10.38
CA TYR A 86 8.60 3.65 11.34
C TYR A 86 7.93 3.22 12.65
N PHE A 87 8.16 3.99 13.70
CA PHE A 87 7.66 3.68 15.04
C PHE A 87 6.71 4.76 15.52
N ILE A 88 5.61 4.34 16.14
CA ILE A 88 4.59 5.22 16.70
C ILE A 88 4.37 4.87 18.17
N VAL A 89 4.27 5.89 19.02
CA VAL A 89 3.89 5.73 20.43
C VAL A 89 2.36 5.71 20.55
N ARG A 90 1.83 4.62 21.13
CA ARG A 90 0.41 4.47 21.45
C ARG A 90 0.24 4.20 22.94
N GLY A 91 -0.12 5.22 23.72
CA GLY A 91 -0.11 5.13 25.17
C GLY A 91 1.30 4.89 25.69
N ASP A 92 1.51 3.77 26.37
CA ASP A 92 2.81 3.31 26.89
C ASP A 92 3.50 2.27 26.00
N LYS A 93 2.97 2.03 24.78
CA LYS A 93 3.48 1.03 23.85
C LYS A 93 4.15 1.69 22.64
N LEU A 94 5.29 1.15 22.25
CA LEU A 94 5.92 1.40 20.96
C LEU A 94 5.34 0.40 19.94
N CYS A 95 4.82 0.91 18.83
CA CYS A 95 4.29 0.10 17.75
C CYS A 95 5.17 0.29 16.51
N MET A 96 5.66 -0.81 15.93
CA MET A 96 6.29 -0.82 14.63
C MET A 96 5.19 -0.82 13.56
N THR A 97 5.36 -0.01 12.53
CA THR A 97 4.41 0.07 11.41
C THR A 97 5.19 0.03 10.10
N PRO A 98 4.88 -0.91 9.19
CA PRO A 98 5.50 -0.93 7.87
C PRO A 98 5.10 0.29 7.06
N SER A 99 6.04 0.88 6.37
CA SER A 99 5.76 1.92 5.38
C SER A 99 5.27 1.30 4.06
N TYR A 100 4.87 2.15 3.11
CA TYR A 100 4.61 1.72 1.74
C TYR A 100 5.77 0.89 1.15
N PHE A 101 7.01 1.36 1.33
CA PHE A 101 8.20 0.64 0.85
C PHE A 101 8.39 -0.69 1.57
N GLY A 102 8.09 -0.75 2.87
CA GLY A 102 8.14 -1.98 3.65
C GLY A 102 7.15 -3.02 3.15
N ARG A 103 5.91 -2.62 2.92
CA ARG A 103 4.85 -3.52 2.40
C ARG A 103 5.20 -4.09 1.02
N VAL A 104 5.71 -3.24 0.12
CA VAL A 104 6.20 -3.69 -1.19
C VAL A 104 7.41 -4.63 -1.02
N LYS A 105 8.33 -4.33 -0.09
CA LYS A 105 9.50 -5.17 0.20
C LYS A 105 9.08 -6.56 0.71
N GLU A 106 8.10 -6.64 1.60
CA GLU A 106 7.55 -7.91 2.10
C GLU A 106 6.85 -8.69 1.00
N ALA A 107 5.98 -8.06 0.23
CA ALA A 107 5.30 -8.72 -0.88
C ALA A 107 6.29 -9.25 -1.94
N ARG A 108 7.37 -8.51 -2.23
CA ARG A 108 8.41 -8.94 -3.17
C ARG A 108 9.30 -10.06 -2.65
N ARG A 109 9.34 -10.33 -1.37
CA ARG A 109 9.99 -11.55 -0.86
C ARG A 109 9.20 -12.78 -1.20
N ILE A 110 7.87 -12.69 -1.16
CA ILE A 110 6.97 -13.79 -1.50
C ILE A 110 6.91 -13.96 -3.02
N TYR A 111 6.84 -12.85 -3.75
CA TYR A 111 6.72 -12.80 -5.21
C TYR A 111 7.86 -11.97 -5.83
N PRO A 112 9.09 -12.53 -5.95
CA PRO A 112 10.29 -11.74 -6.32
C PRO A 112 10.21 -11.06 -7.68
N SER A 113 9.51 -11.64 -8.64
CA SER A 113 9.34 -11.09 -10.00
C SER A 113 8.27 -9.99 -10.08
N TRP A 114 7.45 -9.81 -9.04
CA TRP A 114 6.39 -8.83 -9.05
C TRP A 114 6.93 -7.42 -8.78
N ASN A 115 6.57 -6.50 -9.69
CA ASN A 115 6.85 -5.08 -9.53
C ASN A 115 5.53 -4.32 -9.61
N PRO A 116 4.96 -3.87 -8.49
CA PRO A 116 3.66 -3.21 -8.46
C PRO A 116 3.68 -1.92 -9.28
N ARG A 117 2.80 -1.87 -10.29
CA ARG A 117 2.54 -0.68 -11.08
C ARG A 117 1.03 -0.46 -11.11
N ALA A 118 0.60 0.61 -10.47
CA ALA A 118 -0.79 1.01 -10.49
C ALA A 118 -1.02 2.07 -11.56
N THR A 119 -2.12 1.94 -12.29
CA THR A 119 -2.54 2.87 -13.34
C THR A 119 -3.84 3.54 -12.91
N VAL A 120 -3.85 4.86 -12.92
CA VAL A 120 -5.02 5.67 -12.55
C VAL A 120 -5.93 5.81 -13.78
N ILE A 121 -7.21 5.60 -13.59
CA ILE A 121 -8.25 5.78 -14.60
C ILE A 121 -8.82 7.18 -14.40
N ARG A 122 -8.87 7.97 -15.46
CA ARG A 122 -9.34 9.35 -15.44
C ARG A 122 -10.68 9.52 -16.15
N GLU A 123 -11.39 10.60 -15.86
CA GLU A 123 -12.59 10.96 -16.60
C GLU A 123 -12.28 11.12 -18.10
N GLY A 124 -13.12 10.48 -18.94
CA GLY A 124 -12.94 10.47 -20.40
C GLY A 124 -11.98 9.40 -20.92
N ASP A 125 -11.40 8.57 -20.06
CA ASP A 125 -10.67 7.38 -20.49
C ASP A 125 -11.67 6.31 -20.94
N GLU A 126 -11.28 5.55 -21.96
CA GLU A 126 -12.01 4.34 -22.34
C GLU A 126 -11.47 3.17 -21.52
N PHE A 127 -12.26 2.73 -20.53
CA PHE A 127 -11.88 1.64 -19.64
C PHE A 127 -12.91 0.53 -19.69
N LEU A 128 -12.50 -0.66 -20.12
CA LEU A 128 -13.35 -1.84 -20.23
C LEU A 128 -12.65 -3.04 -19.59
N PHE A 129 -13.35 -3.73 -18.71
CA PHE A 129 -12.92 -5.00 -18.13
C PHE A 129 -14.08 -6.00 -18.12
N GLU A 130 -13.74 -7.27 -18.13
CA GLU A 130 -14.67 -8.39 -18.04
C GLU A 130 -14.46 -9.13 -16.73
N ILE A 131 -15.51 -9.80 -16.27
CA ILE A 131 -15.47 -10.71 -15.13
C ILE A 131 -15.78 -12.11 -15.66
N ASP A 132 -14.89 -13.06 -15.41
CA ASP A 132 -15.16 -14.47 -15.72
C ASP A 132 -16.26 -14.96 -14.76
N PRO A 133 -17.44 -15.37 -15.27
CA PRO A 133 -18.54 -15.77 -14.42
C PRO A 133 -18.28 -17.07 -13.67
N SER A 134 -17.30 -17.87 -14.05
CA SER A 134 -16.96 -19.15 -13.42
C SER A 134 -15.96 -18.97 -12.28
N THR A 135 -15.00 -18.06 -12.41
CA THR A 135 -13.94 -17.83 -11.41
C THR A 135 -14.14 -16.55 -10.61
N GLY A 136 -14.87 -15.57 -11.17
CA GLY A 136 -14.98 -14.21 -10.61
C GLY A 136 -13.75 -13.35 -10.91
N GLU A 137 -12.78 -13.84 -11.66
CA GLU A 137 -11.57 -13.09 -12.01
C GLU A 137 -11.89 -11.93 -12.96
N LYS A 138 -11.19 -10.84 -12.74
CA LYS A 138 -11.29 -9.64 -13.60
C LYS A 138 -10.20 -9.64 -14.65
N ARG A 139 -10.56 -9.36 -15.89
CA ARG A 139 -9.65 -9.24 -17.02
C ARG A 139 -9.81 -7.85 -17.65
N LEU A 140 -8.71 -7.12 -17.79
CA LEU A 140 -8.72 -5.87 -18.54
C LEU A 140 -8.83 -6.18 -20.03
N VAL A 141 -9.86 -5.64 -20.66
CA VAL A 141 -10.07 -5.74 -22.12
C VAL A 141 -9.41 -4.56 -22.81
N LYS A 142 -9.64 -3.34 -22.31
CA LYS A 142 -9.14 -2.12 -22.94
C LYS A 142 -8.94 -1.01 -21.91
N HIS A 143 -7.85 -0.28 -22.02
CA HIS A 143 -7.68 1.02 -21.38
C HIS A 143 -6.96 1.96 -22.38
N VAL A 144 -7.65 3.02 -22.77
CA VAL A 144 -7.12 4.08 -23.62
C VAL A 144 -7.22 5.39 -22.85
N GLN A 145 -6.06 5.92 -22.48
CA GLN A 145 -5.94 7.21 -21.83
C GLN A 145 -5.36 8.21 -22.83
N LYS A 146 -6.11 9.28 -23.10
CA LYS A 146 -5.63 10.37 -23.95
C LYS A 146 -4.86 11.38 -23.11
N PHE A 147 -3.88 12.04 -23.74
CA PHE A 147 -3.08 13.06 -23.06
C PHE A 147 -3.93 14.17 -22.41
N GLU A 148 -5.01 14.58 -23.07
CA GLU A 148 -5.97 15.56 -22.56
C GLU A 148 -6.74 15.14 -21.30
N ASN A 149 -6.67 13.85 -20.94
CA ASN A 149 -7.35 13.31 -19.76
C ASN A 149 -6.42 13.27 -18.52
N LEU A 150 -5.11 13.47 -18.69
CA LEU A 150 -4.14 13.33 -17.60
C LEU A 150 -4.40 14.27 -16.42
N ASP A 151 -4.94 15.46 -16.69
CA ASP A 151 -5.26 16.46 -15.66
C ASP A 151 -6.71 16.40 -15.18
N LYS A 152 -7.54 15.46 -15.72
CA LYS A 152 -8.92 15.28 -15.30
C LYS A 152 -9.01 14.52 -13.98
N PRO A 153 -10.12 14.66 -13.23
CA PRO A 153 -10.33 13.91 -11.99
C PRO A 153 -10.19 12.40 -12.19
N PHE A 154 -9.65 11.69 -11.20
CA PHE A 154 -9.61 10.24 -11.25
C PHE A 154 -11.00 9.63 -10.97
N VAL A 155 -11.30 8.51 -11.59
CA VAL A 155 -12.53 7.72 -11.37
C VAL A 155 -12.24 6.37 -10.74
N GLY A 156 -11.02 5.87 -10.89
CA GLY A 156 -10.57 4.62 -10.32
C GLY A 156 -9.08 4.40 -10.52
N VAL A 157 -8.62 3.24 -10.08
CA VAL A 157 -7.23 2.80 -10.22
C VAL A 157 -7.19 1.28 -10.31
N TYR A 158 -6.24 0.75 -11.05
CA TYR A 158 -6.02 -0.69 -11.12
C TYR A 158 -4.54 -1.05 -11.12
N LEU A 159 -4.27 -2.30 -10.79
CA LEU A 159 -2.96 -2.93 -10.94
C LEU A 159 -3.12 -4.44 -11.17
N TYR A 160 -2.07 -5.06 -11.70
CA TYR A 160 -1.94 -6.51 -11.76
C TYR A 160 -1.07 -7.01 -10.60
N ALA A 161 -1.56 -8.04 -9.91
CA ALA A 161 -0.83 -8.69 -8.83
C ALA A 161 -0.88 -10.21 -8.97
N PRO A 162 0.13 -10.95 -8.46
CA PRO A 162 0.10 -12.39 -8.43
C PRO A 162 -1.11 -12.89 -7.64
N THR A 163 -1.70 -13.98 -8.10
CA THR A 163 -2.62 -14.78 -7.29
C THR A 163 -1.90 -15.37 -6.08
N LEU A 164 -2.63 -15.78 -5.05
CA LEU A 164 -2.03 -16.30 -3.81
C LEU A 164 -1.16 -17.54 -4.04
N ASP A 165 -1.46 -18.35 -5.04
CA ASP A 165 -0.66 -19.51 -5.47
C ASP A 165 0.49 -19.12 -6.42
N GLY A 166 0.57 -17.86 -6.85
CA GLY A 166 1.58 -17.36 -7.77
C GLY A 166 1.47 -17.88 -9.20
N SER A 167 0.38 -18.56 -9.55
CA SER A 167 0.21 -19.21 -10.88
C SER A 167 0.09 -18.20 -12.03
N HIS A 168 -0.55 -17.06 -11.78
CA HIS A 168 -0.76 -16.00 -12.75
C HIS A 168 -0.95 -14.64 -12.06
N ASN A 169 -1.18 -13.59 -12.83
CA ASN A 169 -1.52 -12.27 -12.29
C ASN A 169 -2.99 -11.97 -12.55
N GLU A 170 -3.67 -11.49 -11.53
CA GLU A 170 -5.06 -11.03 -11.62
C GLU A 170 -5.17 -9.51 -11.56
N LEU A 171 -6.29 -8.98 -12.08
CA LEU A 171 -6.57 -7.56 -12.10
C LEU A 171 -7.29 -7.11 -10.83
N HIS A 172 -6.64 -6.24 -10.07
CA HIS A 172 -7.25 -5.55 -8.94
C HIS A 172 -7.69 -4.15 -9.34
N ILE A 173 -8.93 -3.79 -9.02
CA ILE A 173 -9.52 -2.48 -9.33
C ILE A 173 -10.07 -1.86 -8.06
N MET A 174 -9.82 -0.57 -7.84
CA MET A 174 -10.46 0.24 -6.81
C MET A 174 -11.17 1.43 -7.46
N THR A 175 -12.42 1.64 -7.10
CA THR A 175 -13.18 2.82 -7.51
C THR A 175 -12.75 4.05 -6.70
N LYS A 176 -13.03 5.26 -7.21
CA LYS A 176 -12.82 6.52 -6.48
C LYS A 176 -13.43 6.48 -5.08
N ALA A 177 -14.67 5.97 -4.95
CA ALA A 177 -15.35 5.86 -3.66
C ALA A 177 -14.61 4.95 -2.66
N GLN A 178 -13.98 3.85 -3.13
CA GLN A 178 -13.19 2.96 -2.29
C GLN A 178 -11.89 3.64 -1.83
N VAL A 179 -11.22 4.34 -2.74
CA VAL A 179 -10.00 5.11 -2.42
C VAL A 179 -10.32 6.18 -1.38
N LEU A 180 -11.35 6.99 -1.60
CA LEU A 180 -11.75 8.05 -0.66
C LEU A 180 -12.16 7.51 0.71
N ARG A 181 -12.86 6.37 0.77
CA ARG A 181 -13.17 5.69 2.03
C ARG A 181 -11.91 5.22 2.77
N SER A 182 -10.90 4.76 2.05
CA SER A 182 -9.61 4.41 2.64
C SER A 182 -8.93 5.63 3.24
N TRP A 183 -8.93 6.77 2.54
CA TRP A 183 -8.36 8.01 3.03
C TRP A 183 -9.11 8.59 4.23
N ALA A 184 -10.44 8.49 4.28
CA ALA A 184 -11.25 8.96 5.40
C ALA A 184 -10.97 8.23 6.72
N LYS A 185 -10.48 7.00 6.66
CA LYS A 185 -10.05 6.23 7.84
C LYS A 185 -8.68 6.63 8.35
N SER A 186 -7.89 7.35 7.56
CA SER A 186 -6.57 7.82 7.96
C SER A 186 -6.67 8.79 9.13
N ALA A 187 -5.81 8.62 10.13
CA ALA A 187 -5.76 9.51 11.30
C ALA A 187 -5.30 10.93 10.94
N ASN A 188 -4.63 11.08 9.82
CA ASN A 188 -4.18 12.38 9.33
C ASN A 188 -5.30 13.02 8.49
N LYS A 189 -6.12 13.83 9.15
CA LYS A 189 -7.26 14.54 8.53
C LYS A 189 -6.85 15.61 7.51
N SER A 190 -5.56 15.93 7.40
CA SER A 190 -5.07 16.87 6.40
C SER A 190 -5.03 16.21 5.02
N LEU A 191 -6.09 16.43 4.25
CA LEU A 191 -6.18 15.98 2.86
C LEU A 191 -5.38 16.85 1.88
N SER A 192 -4.61 17.83 2.35
CA SER A 192 -3.82 18.73 1.48
C SER A 192 -2.86 17.94 0.59
N THR A 193 -2.07 17.06 1.17
CA THR A 193 -1.15 16.19 0.45
C THR A 193 -1.83 15.24 -0.53
N HIS A 194 -3.01 14.71 -0.16
CA HIS A 194 -3.79 13.84 -1.05
C HIS A 194 -4.29 14.58 -2.28
N ARG A 195 -4.57 15.89 -2.15
CA ARG A 195 -4.98 16.74 -3.28
C ARG A 195 -3.80 17.17 -4.13
N GLU A 196 -2.70 17.53 -3.50
CA GLU A 196 -1.49 17.99 -4.21
C GLU A 196 -0.81 16.88 -5.00
N PHE A 197 -0.76 15.66 -4.43
CA PHE A 197 -0.15 14.48 -5.07
C PHE A 197 -1.17 13.37 -5.30
N GLU A 198 -2.36 13.73 -5.79
CA GLU A 198 -3.52 12.85 -5.92
C GLU A 198 -3.15 11.52 -6.60
N GLU A 199 -2.52 11.55 -7.75
CA GLU A 199 -2.16 10.35 -8.51
C GLU A 199 -1.27 9.41 -7.70
N ARG A 200 -0.22 9.93 -7.08
CA ARG A 200 0.69 9.14 -6.22
C ARG A 200 -0.05 8.51 -5.04
N MET A 201 -0.94 9.26 -4.42
CA MET A 201 -1.70 8.79 -3.26
C MET A 201 -2.72 7.73 -3.66
N VAL A 202 -3.39 7.88 -4.80
CA VAL A 202 -4.28 6.86 -5.38
C VAL A 202 -3.51 5.57 -5.67
N GLN A 203 -2.36 5.67 -6.36
CA GLN A 203 -1.50 4.52 -6.66
C GLN A 203 -1.01 3.83 -5.38
N LYS A 204 -0.54 4.60 -4.39
CA LYS A 204 -0.10 4.09 -3.09
C LYS A 204 -1.21 3.34 -2.37
N THR A 205 -2.45 3.81 -2.45
CA THR A 205 -3.59 3.21 -1.76
C THR A 205 -3.89 1.79 -2.27
N ILE A 206 -3.99 1.61 -3.58
CA ILE A 206 -4.26 0.27 -4.14
C ILE A 206 -3.06 -0.67 -3.93
N ILE A 207 -1.83 -0.20 -4.11
CA ILE A 207 -0.63 -1.02 -3.89
C ILE A 207 -0.55 -1.48 -2.44
N ASN A 208 -0.78 -0.61 -1.46
CA ASN A 208 -0.83 -0.98 -0.04
C ASN A 208 -1.90 -2.03 0.24
N SER A 209 -3.11 -1.86 -0.32
CA SER A 209 -4.21 -2.80 -0.14
C SER A 209 -3.86 -4.20 -0.66
N VAL A 210 -3.28 -4.26 -1.86
CA VAL A 210 -2.88 -5.54 -2.47
C VAL A 210 -1.68 -6.16 -1.77
N CYS A 211 -0.66 -5.38 -1.40
CA CYS A 211 0.48 -5.88 -0.62
C CYS A 211 0.02 -6.50 0.70
N ASN A 212 -0.89 -5.83 1.43
CA ASN A 212 -1.45 -6.38 2.67
C ASN A 212 -2.16 -7.70 2.44
N MET A 213 -2.98 -7.79 1.40
CA MET A 213 -3.66 -9.03 1.05
C MET A 213 -2.64 -10.16 0.79
N LEU A 214 -1.64 -9.92 -0.05
CA LEU A 214 -0.62 -10.91 -0.40
C LEU A 214 0.21 -11.35 0.81
N VAL A 215 0.66 -10.40 1.63
CA VAL A 215 1.51 -10.67 2.79
C VAL A 215 0.73 -11.40 3.90
N ASN A 216 -0.47 -10.93 4.23
CA ASN A 216 -1.28 -11.50 5.30
C ASN A 216 -1.87 -12.88 4.96
N SER A 217 -2.03 -13.17 3.67
CA SER A 217 -2.54 -14.47 3.20
C SER A 217 -1.44 -15.53 3.07
N HIS A 218 -0.16 -15.14 3.17
CA HIS A 218 0.94 -16.09 3.05
C HIS A 218 1.14 -16.87 4.36
N PRO A 219 1.21 -18.22 4.34
CA PRO A 219 1.27 -19.06 5.55
C PRO A 219 2.40 -18.71 6.51
N GLU A 220 3.58 -18.36 5.99
CA GLU A 220 4.74 -18.01 6.81
C GLU A 220 4.58 -16.68 7.57
N ASN A 221 3.72 -15.79 7.10
CA ASN A 221 3.51 -14.48 7.68
C ASN A 221 2.24 -14.38 8.55
N SER A 222 1.43 -15.43 8.61
CA SER A 222 0.19 -15.47 9.39
C SER A 222 0.40 -15.21 10.89
N SER A 223 1.60 -15.48 11.41
CA SER A 223 1.98 -15.21 12.82
C SER A 223 2.21 -13.72 13.12
N PHE A 224 2.38 -12.90 12.10
CA PHE A 224 2.60 -11.46 12.17
C PHE A 224 1.49 -10.68 11.47
N ALA A 225 0.28 -11.29 11.40
CA ALA A 225 -0.89 -10.59 10.88
C ALA A 225 -0.94 -9.20 11.52
N ASP A 226 -0.78 -8.21 10.67
CA ASP A 226 -0.68 -6.82 11.06
C ASP A 226 -1.96 -6.43 11.81
N ASN A 227 -1.86 -6.15 13.11
CA ASN A 227 -2.95 -5.54 13.87
C ASN A 227 -3.28 -4.13 13.33
N SER A 228 -2.70 -3.72 12.21
CA SER A 228 -3.00 -2.48 11.52
C SER A 228 -4.33 -2.49 10.76
N ASP A 229 -5.03 -3.63 10.69
CA ASP A 229 -6.47 -3.69 10.37
C ASP A 229 -7.35 -3.16 11.51
N ASP A 230 -6.75 -2.63 12.58
CA ASP A 230 -7.46 -1.74 13.49
C ASP A 230 -7.95 -0.54 12.66
N PRO A 231 -9.28 -0.40 12.43
CA PRO A 231 -9.84 0.73 11.69
C PRO A 231 -9.52 2.09 12.34
N ASN A 232 -8.98 2.09 13.55
CA ASN A 232 -8.50 3.26 14.27
C ASN A 232 -6.96 3.40 14.24
N ALA A 233 -6.25 2.48 13.57
CA ALA A 233 -4.82 2.66 13.40
C ALA A 233 -4.57 3.89 12.52
N PRO A 234 -3.92 4.96 13.02
CA PRO A 234 -3.55 6.07 12.17
C PRO A 234 -2.60 5.55 11.09
N GLU A 235 -2.95 5.77 9.82
CA GLU A 235 -1.95 5.64 8.78
C GLU A 235 -0.77 6.55 9.11
N PRO A 236 0.45 6.12 8.78
CA PRO A 236 1.63 6.93 8.99
C PRO A 236 1.46 8.31 8.39
N ALA A 237 1.96 9.30 9.09
CA ALA A 237 2.22 10.58 8.47
C ALA A 237 3.05 10.33 7.21
N PRO A 238 2.69 10.91 6.07
CA PRO A 238 3.51 10.80 4.88
C PRO A 238 4.91 11.30 5.20
N ASP A 239 5.94 10.54 4.76
CA ASP A 239 7.33 10.96 4.78
C ASP A 239 7.46 12.20 3.88
N TYR A 240 7.35 13.37 4.46
CA TYR A 240 7.69 14.64 3.84
C TYR A 240 8.80 15.30 4.62
N ASP A 241 9.90 15.51 3.94
CA ASP A 241 10.97 16.42 4.32
C ASP A 241 10.57 17.91 4.16
N ASP A 242 9.27 18.22 4.28
CA ASP A 242 8.80 19.61 4.27
C ASP A 242 7.73 19.78 5.35
N ALA A 243 8.20 20.16 6.53
CA ALA A 243 7.36 20.69 7.59
C ALA A 243 7.16 22.20 7.33
N GLU A 244 6.03 22.58 6.76
CA GLU A 244 5.51 23.93 6.91
C GLU A 244 3.97 23.99 6.86
N GLU A 245 3.47 24.64 7.90
CA GLU A 245 2.16 25.28 8.10
C GLU A 245 0.89 24.44 8.27
N ILE A 246 0.44 24.51 9.53
CA ILE A 246 -0.91 24.17 9.98
C ILE A 246 -1.88 25.25 9.48
N VAL A 247 -2.78 24.92 8.57
CA VAL A 247 -3.92 25.77 8.20
C VAL A 247 -5.21 25.10 8.64
N GLU A 248 -6.04 25.85 9.33
CA GLU A 248 -7.35 25.45 9.89
C GLU A 248 -8.30 24.88 8.84
N VAL A 249 -9.01 23.83 9.23
CA VAL A 249 -9.92 23.05 8.37
C VAL A 249 -11.31 23.67 8.40
N HIS A 250 -11.82 24.09 7.23
CA HIS A 250 -13.24 24.28 7.01
C HIS A 250 -13.92 22.96 6.62
N GLU A 251 -15.09 22.74 7.20
CA GLU A 251 -15.92 21.55 6.94
C GLU A 251 -16.19 21.35 5.45
N LEU A 252 -16.04 20.10 5.01
CA LEU A 252 -16.37 19.67 3.65
C LEU A 252 -17.90 19.65 3.48
N PRO A 253 -18.44 20.19 2.41
CA PRO A 253 -19.85 19.98 2.05
C PRO A 253 -20.09 18.50 1.74
N ASP A 254 -21.28 18.02 2.13
CA ASP A 254 -21.74 16.65 1.87
C ASP A 254 -21.56 16.29 0.40
N ALA A 255 -20.94 15.12 0.17
CA ALA A 255 -20.75 14.59 -1.17
C ALA A 255 -22.11 14.36 -1.83
N PRO A 256 -22.32 14.83 -3.08
CA PRO A 256 -23.55 14.54 -3.79
C PRO A 256 -23.74 13.03 -3.94
N GLN A 257 -24.94 12.55 -3.63
CA GLN A 257 -25.35 11.15 -3.78
C GLN A 257 -25.62 10.85 -5.27
N ASP A 258 -24.62 10.95 -6.11
CA ASP A 258 -24.72 10.45 -7.47
C ASP A 258 -24.16 9.04 -7.54
N THR A 259 -25.08 8.11 -7.53
CA THR A 259 -24.86 6.69 -7.71
C THR A 259 -24.50 6.44 -9.17
N TYR A 260 -23.21 6.46 -9.50
CA TYR A 260 -22.76 5.92 -10.78
C TYR A 260 -22.69 4.42 -10.68
N ILE A 261 -23.78 3.76 -11.07
CA ILE A 261 -23.76 2.33 -11.34
C ILE A 261 -23.01 2.17 -12.66
N VAL A 262 -21.76 1.70 -12.60
CA VAL A 262 -21.06 1.17 -13.76
C VAL A 262 -21.64 -0.22 -14.01
N THR A 263 -22.83 -0.28 -14.58
CA THR A 263 -23.39 -1.52 -15.14
C THR A 263 -22.72 -1.72 -16.49
N GLY A 264 -21.75 -2.64 -16.50
CA GLY A 264 -21.19 -3.17 -17.75
C GLY A 264 -22.20 -4.11 -18.41
N GLU A 265 -23.33 -3.61 -18.85
CA GLU A 265 -24.19 -4.34 -19.78
C GLU A 265 -23.62 -4.15 -21.19
N ILE A 266 -22.85 -5.12 -21.65
CA ILE A 266 -22.46 -5.24 -23.04
C ILE A 266 -23.71 -5.67 -23.80
N ASN A 267 -24.28 -4.75 -24.58
CA ASN A 267 -25.33 -5.10 -25.51
C ASN A 267 -24.73 -5.92 -26.67
N ALA A 268 -24.90 -7.25 -26.60
CA ALA A 268 -24.38 -8.20 -27.60
C ALA A 268 -24.87 -7.93 -29.03
N GLN A 269 -25.86 -7.02 -29.22
CA GLN A 269 -26.40 -6.66 -30.53
C GLN A 269 -25.56 -5.61 -31.29
N GLU A 270 -24.78 -4.78 -30.59
CA GLU A 270 -23.88 -3.82 -31.26
C GLU A 270 -22.60 -4.43 -31.81
N LEU A 271 -22.12 -5.53 -31.19
CA LEU A 271 -20.94 -6.24 -31.71
C LEU A 271 -21.20 -7.03 -32.99
N VAL A 272 -22.44 -7.45 -33.24
CA VAL A 272 -22.81 -8.17 -34.46
C VAL A 272 -22.96 -7.23 -35.66
N GLN A 273 -23.34 -5.97 -35.43
CA GLN A 273 -23.51 -4.98 -36.52
C GLN A 273 -22.18 -4.42 -37.04
N SER A 274 -21.14 -4.34 -36.20
CA SER A 274 -19.80 -3.90 -36.63
C SER A 274 -19.03 -4.98 -37.40
N ALA A 275 -19.30 -6.28 -37.18
CA ALA A 275 -18.67 -7.37 -37.86
C ALA A 275 -19.28 -7.66 -39.27
N THR A 276 -20.53 -7.19 -39.50
CA THR A 276 -21.22 -7.42 -40.76
C THR A 276 -20.98 -6.34 -41.82
N SER A 277 -20.45 -5.17 -41.39
CA SER A 277 -20.15 -4.07 -42.33
C SER A 277 -18.76 -4.12 -42.96
N GLU A 278 -17.86 -4.99 -42.49
CA GLU A 278 -16.52 -5.17 -43.08
C GLU A 278 -16.43 -6.29 -44.13
N GLN A 279 -17.50 -7.08 -44.38
CA GLN A 279 -17.49 -8.18 -45.36
C GLN A 279 -18.16 -7.88 -46.69
N THR A 280 -18.60 -6.65 -46.96
CA THR A 280 -19.30 -6.30 -48.19
C THR A 280 -18.57 -5.33 -49.13
N SER A 281 -17.25 -5.13 -48.97
CA SER A 281 -16.50 -4.21 -49.86
C SER A 281 -15.31 -4.84 -50.61
N THR A 282 -15.32 -6.17 -50.85
CA THR A 282 -14.34 -6.79 -51.74
C THR A 282 -15.01 -7.85 -52.59
N ALA A 283 -15.83 -7.44 -53.54
CA ALA A 283 -16.16 -8.22 -54.75
C ALA A 283 -16.75 -7.24 -55.77
N ASP A 284 -15.98 -6.87 -56.75
CA ASP A 284 -16.28 -6.44 -58.08
C ASP A 284 -15.27 -5.37 -58.53
N ASP A 285 -14.19 -5.77 -59.11
CA ASP A 285 -13.65 -5.17 -60.33
C ASP A 285 -12.51 -6.04 -60.85
N ASP A 286 -12.87 -6.98 -61.73
CA ASP A 286 -11.92 -7.65 -62.63
C ASP A 286 -12.64 -7.91 -63.96
N SER A 287 -12.63 -6.93 -64.85
CA SER A 287 -12.74 -7.16 -66.29
C SER A 287 -12.31 -5.92 -67.05
N ASP A 288 -11.40 -6.18 -67.95
CA ASP A 288 -11.04 -5.45 -69.18
C ASP A 288 -9.73 -4.65 -69.19
N PHE A 289 -8.86 -5.23 -69.97
CA PHE A 289 -7.68 -4.89 -70.77
C PHE A 289 -6.34 -5.24 -70.23
#